data_02ff970b1fe22d2a3aab94b4b24122fa
#
_entry.id   02ff970b1fe22d2a3aab94b4b24122fa
#
_cell.length_a   1.000
_cell.length_b   1.000
_cell.length_c   1.000
_cell.angle_alpha   90.00
_cell.angle_beta   90.00
_cell.angle_gamma   90.00
#
_symmetry.space_group_name_H-M   'P 1'
#
loop_
_entity.id
_entity.type
_entity.pdbx_description
1 polymer ?
#
loop_
_entity_poly.entity_id
_entity_poly.type
_entity_poly.pdbx_seq_one_letter_code
_entity_poly.pdbx_strand_id
1 'polypeptide(L)'
;ELVLEALDHADAAAAAAALAAIAPRAYRTFNLIIADSRDAFWLRHADETGRTPIEVRPLLPGLAMIASGDLDDPETPRLAHYRPRFLAAPAPDPARDDWSAWEALLCANDTEPARALRFTPDRGFATVSSALIALPSHNRPALSARFRFRAYLPRENPWADVALDPAPPT
;
A
#
# COMPACT_ATOMS: atom_id res chain seq x y z
N GLU A 1 3.75 -15.70 -1.12
CA GLU A 1 4.94 -16.11 -1.90
C GLU A 1 5.48 -14.94 -2.70
N LEU A 2 4.69 -14.32 -3.62
CA LEU A 2 5.11 -13.18 -4.44
C LEU A 2 5.67 -11.99 -3.65
N VAL A 3 5.05 -11.64 -2.52
CA VAL A 3 5.50 -10.54 -1.65
C VAL A 3 6.84 -10.87 -1.01
N LEU A 4 7.07 -12.13 -0.62
CA LEU A 4 8.32 -12.58 -0.03
C LEU A 4 9.45 -12.59 -1.06
N GLU A 5 9.15 -12.99 -2.29
CA GLU A 5 10.13 -12.96 -3.38
C GLU A 5 10.66 -11.55 -3.66
N ALA A 6 9.79 -10.53 -3.54
CA ALA A 6 10.25 -9.14 -3.67
C ALA A 6 11.29 -8.74 -2.62
N LEU A 7 11.26 -9.36 -1.42
CA LEU A 7 12.19 -9.07 -0.34
C LEU A 7 13.57 -9.77 -0.48
N ASP A 8 13.71 -10.68 -1.43
CA ASP A 8 14.98 -11.36 -1.71
C ASP A 8 15.95 -10.52 -2.57
N HIS A 9 15.52 -9.32 -2.97
CA HIS A 9 16.29 -8.43 -3.82
C HIS A 9 16.89 -7.26 -3.04
N ALA A 10 18.00 -6.72 -3.56
CA ALA A 10 18.79 -5.69 -2.88
C ALA A 10 18.06 -4.33 -2.77
N ASP A 11 17.20 -4.01 -3.74
CA ASP A 11 16.46 -2.75 -3.82
C ASP A 11 15.13 -2.92 -4.60
N ALA A 12 14.31 -1.88 -4.56
CA ALA A 12 12.99 -1.89 -5.21
C ALA A 12 13.08 -2.05 -6.73
N ALA A 13 14.11 -1.49 -7.37
CA ALA A 13 14.28 -1.58 -8.81
C ALA A 13 14.64 -3.00 -9.26
N ALA A 14 15.58 -3.64 -8.54
CA ALA A 14 15.96 -5.03 -8.78
C ALA A 14 14.77 -5.97 -8.56
N ALA A 15 14.01 -5.78 -7.47
CA ALA A 15 12.80 -6.54 -7.17
C ALA A 15 11.74 -6.39 -8.29
N ALA A 16 11.48 -5.15 -8.72
CA ALA A 16 10.50 -4.88 -9.77
C ALA A 16 10.90 -5.52 -11.10
N ALA A 17 12.18 -5.45 -11.47
CA ALA A 17 12.70 -6.08 -12.69
C ALA A 17 12.60 -7.62 -12.64
N ALA A 18 12.95 -8.22 -11.51
CA ALA A 18 12.85 -9.67 -11.32
C ALA A 18 11.41 -10.15 -11.39
N LEU A 19 10.48 -9.48 -10.69
CA LEU A 19 9.07 -9.84 -10.70
C LEU A 19 8.37 -9.56 -12.03
N ALA A 20 8.87 -8.62 -12.84
CA ALA A 20 8.38 -8.43 -14.21
C ALA A 20 8.68 -9.63 -15.11
N ALA A 21 9.73 -10.38 -14.81
CA ALA A 21 10.20 -11.52 -15.61
C ALA A 21 9.59 -12.87 -15.20
N ILE A 22 8.82 -12.92 -14.09
CA ILE A 22 8.19 -14.19 -13.67
C ILE A 22 7.10 -14.61 -14.67
N ALA A 23 6.76 -15.90 -14.67
CA ALA A 23 5.72 -16.43 -15.53
C ALA A 23 4.33 -15.99 -15.03
N PRO A 24 3.58 -15.12 -15.74
CA PRO A 24 2.31 -14.59 -15.25
C PRO A 24 1.29 -15.69 -14.93
N ARG A 25 1.33 -16.81 -15.67
CA ARG A 25 0.41 -17.97 -15.48
C ARG A 25 0.52 -18.63 -14.11
N ALA A 26 1.63 -18.41 -13.40
CA ALA A 26 1.84 -19.01 -12.08
C ALA A 26 1.07 -18.26 -10.97
N TYR A 27 0.54 -17.09 -11.27
CA TYR A 27 -0.09 -16.21 -10.31
C TYR A 27 -1.49 -15.79 -10.76
N ARG A 28 -2.36 -15.54 -9.77
CA ARG A 28 -3.62 -14.84 -10.04
C ARG A 28 -3.34 -13.38 -10.35
N THR A 29 -4.35 -12.66 -10.85
CA THR A 29 -4.28 -11.21 -11.03
C THR A 29 -3.95 -10.51 -9.73
N PHE A 30 -3.07 -9.49 -9.80
CA PHE A 30 -2.64 -8.73 -8.63
C PHE A 30 -2.26 -7.29 -8.96
N ASN A 31 -2.30 -6.46 -7.94
CA ASN A 31 -1.59 -5.20 -7.85
C ASN A 31 -0.58 -5.32 -6.71
N LEU A 32 0.66 -4.93 -6.95
CA LEU A 32 1.75 -4.95 -5.97
C LEU A 32 2.49 -3.63 -6.01
N ILE A 33 2.76 -3.06 -4.83
CA ILE A 33 3.67 -1.93 -4.67
C ILE A 33 4.95 -2.44 -4.02
N ILE A 34 6.07 -2.08 -4.62
CA ILE A 34 7.42 -2.31 -4.08
C ILE A 34 8.07 -0.96 -3.90
N ALA A 35 8.57 -0.68 -2.72
CA ALA A 35 9.21 0.58 -2.41
C ALA A 35 10.39 0.41 -1.46
N ASP A 36 11.38 1.25 -1.63
CA ASP A 36 12.51 1.42 -0.71
C ASP A 36 12.72 2.91 -0.37
N SER A 37 13.92 3.27 0.10
CA SER A 37 14.27 4.65 0.45
C SER A 37 14.46 5.59 -0.75
N ARG A 38 14.47 5.08 -1.98
CA ARG A 38 14.78 5.80 -3.22
C ARG A 38 13.64 5.76 -4.21
N ASP A 39 13.13 4.56 -4.46
CA ASP A 39 12.22 4.27 -5.56
C ASP A 39 10.96 3.57 -5.08
N ALA A 40 9.90 3.72 -5.86
CA ALA A 40 8.67 2.99 -5.69
C ALA A 40 8.12 2.56 -7.06
N PHE A 41 7.63 1.34 -7.15
CA PHE A 41 7.07 0.75 -8.36
C PHE A 41 5.71 0.15 -8.09
N TRP A 42 4.83 0.27 -9.05
CA TRP A 42 3.59 -0.46 -9.13
C TRP A 42 3.71 -1.55 -10.19
N LEU A 43 3.43 -2.78 -9.77
CA LEU A 43 3.38 -3.95 -10.63
C LEU A 43 1.94 -4.40 -10.76
N ARG A 44 1.51 -4.70 -11.98
CA ARG A 44 0.17 -5.16 -12.27
C ARG A 44 0.17 -6.40 -13.16
N HIS A 45 -0.60 -7.38 -12.70
CA HIS A 45 -1.01 -8.52 -13.52
C HIS A 45 -2.53 -8.54 -13.59
N ALA A 46 -3.11 -8.22 -14.76
CA ALA A 46 -4.55 -8.09 -14.94
C ALA A 46 -5.16 -9.18 -15.82
N ASP A 47 -4.34 -10.00 -16.47
CA ASP A 47 -4.79 -11.01 -17.41
C ASP A 47 -4.84 -12.40 -16.76
N GLU A 48 -6.05 -12.85 -16.41
CA GLU A 48 -6.27 -14.18 -15.84
C GLU A 48 -5.76 -15.34 -16.73
N THR A 49 -5.59 -15.10 -18.03
CA THR A 49 -5.03 -16.10 -18.95
C THR A 49 -3.51 -16.21 -18.85
N GLY A 50 -2.87 -15.22 -18.23
CA GLY A 50 -1.41 -15.13 -18.07
C GLY A 50 -0.65 -15.02 -19.39
N ARG A 51 -1.28 -14.49 -20.43
CA ARG A 51 -0.66 -14.30 -21.75
C ARG A 51 0.02 -12.93 -21.87
N THR A 52 -0.43 -11.95 -21.11
CA THR A 52 0.19 -10.62 -21.08
C THR A 52 1.28 -10.56 -20.03
N PRO A 53 2.39 -9.86 -20.31
CA PRO A 53 3.44 -9.63 -19.32
C PRO A 53 2.91 -8.86 -18.11
N ILE A 54 3.61 -8.98 -16.98
CA ILE A 54 3.39 -8.13 -15.82
C ILE A 54 3.83 -6.70 -16.17
N GLU A 55 2.91 -5.78 -16.01
CA GLU A 55 3.19 -4.36 -16.19
C GLU A 55 3.95 -3.81 -14.99
N VAL A 56 4.98 -2.98 -15.23
CA VAL A 56 5.74 -2.29 -14.19
C VAL A 56 5.76 -0.81 -14.51
N ARG A 57 5.36 0.02 -13.54
CA ARG A 57 5.42 1.47 -13.63
C ARG A 57 6.10 2.06 -12.40
N PRO A 58 7.04 3.01 -12.57
CA PRO A 58 7.52 3.80 -11.45
C PRO A 58 6.39 4.67 -10.88
N LEU A 59 6.29 4.75 -9.56
CA LEU A 59 5.41 5.68 -8.87
C LEU A 59 6.12 7.02 -8.74
N LEU A 60 5.51 8.05 -9.31
CA LEU A 60 6.02 9.41 -9.20
C LEU A 60 5.69 10.01 -7.82
N PRO A 61 6.46 11.03 -7.37
CA PRO A 61 6.13 11.76 -6.15
C PRO A 61 4.70 12.31 -6.18
N GLY A 62 3.99 12.18 -5.08
CA GLY A 62 2.61 12.61 -4.92
C GLY A 62 1.72 11.52 -4.36
N LEU A 63 0.41 11.72 -4.45
CA LEU A 63 -0.57 10.74 -4.04
C LEU A 63 -0.90 9.80 -5.20
N ALA A 64 -0.68 8.52 -4.97
CA ALA A 64 -1.12 7.43 -5.81
C ALA A 64 -2.10 6.54 -5.03
N MET A 65 -3.20 6.12 -5.64
CA MET A 65 -4.19 5.24 -5.03
C MET A 65 -4.48 4.06 -5.93
N ILE A 66 -4.59 2.88 -5.31
CA ILE A 66 -4.89 1.62 -6.00
C ILE A 66 -6.00 0.90 -5.23
N ALA A 67 -6.91 0.31 -5.98
CA ALA A 67 -7.86 -0.68 -5.48
C ALA A 67 -7.66 -2.01 -6.22
N SER A 68 -8.73 -2.64 -6.68
CA SER A 68 -8.66 -3.87 -7.49
C SER A 68 -8.36 -3.63 -8.97
N GLY A 69 -8.51 -2.39 -9.45
CA GLY A 69 -8.30 -1.98 -10.84
C GLY A 69 -6.96 -1.28 -11.06
N ASP A 70 -6.97 -0.29 -11.92
CA ASP A 70 -5.79 0.51 -12.29
C ASP A 70 -5.40 1.53 -11.24
N LEU A 71 -4.15 1.99 -11.36
CA LEU A 71 -3.63 3.11 -10.58
C LEU A 71 -4.44 4.38 -10.85
N ASP A 72 -4.92 5.02 -9.78
CA ASP A 72 -5.67 6.29 -9.84
C ASP A 72 -6.92 6.26 -10.74
N ASP A 73 -7.50 5.07 -10.95
CA ASP A 73 -8.67 4.89 -11.83
C ASP A 73 -9.88 5.69 -11.34
N PRO A 74 -10.34 6.70 -12.10
CA PRO A 74 -11.46 7.56 -11.72
C PRO A 74 -12.82 6.84 -11.77
N GLU A 75 -12.91 5.72 -12.48
CA GLU A 75 -14.13 4.92 -12.57
C GLU A 75 -14.33 4.02 -11.36
N THR A 76 -13.28 3.83 -10.58
CA THR A 76 -13.38 3.11 -9.31
C THR A 76 -14.03 4.01 -8.24
N PRO A 77 -15.27 3.73 -7.77
CA PRO A 77 -16.04 4.62 -6.89
C PRO A 77 -15.29 5.00 -5.60
N ARG A 78 -14.51 4.07 -5.06
CA ARG A 78 -13.67 4.29 -3.86
C ARG A 78 -12.57 5.29 -4.12
N LEU A 79 -11.87 5.19 -5.25
CA LEU A 79 -10.82 6.11 -5.62
C LEU A 79 -11.39 7.49 -5.93
N ALA A 80 -12.44 7.56 -6.73
CA ALA A 80 -13.13 8.82 -7.04
C ALA A 80 -13.58 9.56 -5.76
N HIS A 81 -14.01 8.81 -4.73
CA HIS A 81 -14.49 9.39 -3.48
C HIS A 81 -13.37 9.82 -2.53
N TYR A 82 -12.33 8.99 -2.34
CA TYR A 82 -11.31 9.24 -1.33
C TYR A 82 -10.08 9.97 -1.84
N ARG A 83 -9.69 9.83 -3.11
CA ARG A 83 -8.52 10.51 -3.65
C ARG A 83 -8.54 12.03 -3.44
N PRO A 84 -9.63 12.76 -3.73
CA PRO A 84 -9.71 14.19 -3.44
C PRO A 84 -9.56 14.52 -1.94
N ARG A 85 -10.06 13.65 -1.08
CA ARG A 85 -9.96 13.83 0.39
C ARG A 85 -8.54 13.66 0.89
N PHE A 86 -7.82 12.64 0.40
CA PHE A 86 -6.41 12.44 0.72
C PHE A 86 -5.54 13.59 0.17
N LEU A 87 -5.84 14.11 -1.03
CA LEU A 87 -5.14 15.26 -1.61
C LEU A 87 -5.37 16.55 -0.79
N ALA A 88 -6.55 16.74 -0.23
CA ALA A 88 -6.89 17.91 0.58
C ALA A 88 -6.39 17.79 2.03
N ALA A 89 -6.16 16.58 2.51
CA ALA A 89 -5.66 16.33 3.86
C ALA A 89 -4.15 16.63 3.97
N PRO A 90 -3.68 17.13 5.12
CA PRO A 90 -2.25 17.18 5.38
C PRO A 90 -1.60 15.80 5.21
N ALA A 91 -0.49 15.75 4.50
CA ALA A 91 0.31 14.53 4.44
C ALA A 91 0.85 14.18 5.84
N PRO A 92 0.97 12.89 6.19
CA PRO A 92 1.58 12.50 7.45
C PRO A 92 2.98 13.10 7.64
N ASP A 93 3.27 13.53 8.85
CA ASP A 93 4.62 13.90 9.27
C ASP A 93 5.12 12.92 10.35
N PRO A 94 5.71 11.78 9.96
CA PRO A 94 6.17 10.76 10.89
C PRO A 94 7.26 11.27 11.84
N ALA A 95 8.02 12.29 11.46
CA ALA A 95 9.06 12.88 12.33
C ALA A 95 8.46 13.63 13.53
N ARG A 96 7.23 14.14 13.39
CA ARG A 96 6.47 14.78 14.47
C ARG A 96 5.41 13.88 15.08
N ASP A 97 5.36 12.63 14.68
CA ASP A 97 4.32 11.66 15.06
C ASP A 97 2.90 12.11 14.67
N ASP A 98 2.78 12.90 13.60
CA ASP A 98 1.49 13.37 13.10
C ASP A 98 1.02 12.53 11.91
N TRP A 99 0.06 11.65 12.20
CA TRP A 99 -0.60 10.78 11.23
C TRP A 99 -2.11 11.04 11.18
N SER A 100 -2.60 11.96 12.01
CA SER A 100 -3.99 12.10 12.42
C SER A 100 -4.96 12.25 11.25
N ALA A 101 -4.61 13.05 10.23
CA ALA A 101 -5.47 13.28 9.09
C ALA A 101 -5.70 12.01 8.25
N TRP A 102 -4.64 11.24 8.01
CA TRP A 102 -4.75 10.00 7.25
C TRP A 102 -5.35 8.86 8.07
N GLU A 103 -5.06 8.80 9.36
CA GLU A 103 -5.73 7.86 10.28
C GLU A 103 -7.24 8.06 10.30
N ALA A 104 -7.69 9.33 10.34
CA ALA A 104 -9.11 9.65 10.31
C ALA A 104 -9.77 9.20 8.98
N LEU A 105 -9.11 9.43 7.83
CA LEU A 105 -9.62 8.99 6.53
C LEU A 105 -9.70 7.47 6.42
N LEU A 106 -8.67 6.76 6.89
CA LEU A 106 -8.64 5.29 6.86
C LEU A 106 -9.68 4.65 7.80
N CYS A 107 -10.08 5.38 8.86
CA CYS A 107 -11.11 4.93 9.79
C CYS A 107 -12.53 5.36 9.39
N ALA A 108 -12.67 6.19 8.35
CA ALA A 108 -13.98 6.69 7.95
C ALA A 108 -14.92 5.54 7.54
N ASN A 109 -16.12 5.58 8.13
CA ASN A 109 -17.21 4.69 7.74
C ASN A 109 -18.02 5.37 6.65
N ASP A 110 -18.05 4.77 5.46
CA ASP A 110 -18.97 5.16 4.42
C ASP A 110 -20.16 4.19 4.42
N THR A 111 -21.36 4.72 4.29
CA THR A 111 -22.58 3.91 4.25
C THR A 111 -22.76 3.21 2.91
N GLU A 112 -22.08 3.69 1.87
CA GLU A 112 -22.11 3.09 0.54
C GLU A 112 -20.94 2.11 0.37
N PRO A 113 -21.19 0.79 0.30
CA PRO A 113 -20.13 -0.22 0.24
C PRO A 113 -19.14 -0.03 -0.91
N ALA A 114 -19.60 0.46 -2.07
CA ALA A 114 -18.74 0.70 -3.23
C ALA A 114 -17.67 1.78 -2.99
N ARG A 115 -17.95 2.72 -2.08
CA ARG A 115 -17.03 3.82 -1.70
C ARG A 115 -16.22 3.50 -0.46
N ALA A 116 -16.70 2.63 0.41
CA ALA A 116 -16.10 2.42 1.72
C ALA A 116 -14.64 1.96 1.64
N LEU A 117 -13.74 2.62 2.39
CA LEU A 117 -12.40 2.10 2.69
C LEU A 117 -12.48 1.00 3.74
N ARG A 118 -13.42 1.15 4.68
CA ARG A 118 -13.66 0.20 5.74
C ARG A 118 -14.99 -0.52 5.50
N PHE A 119 -14.94 -1.82 5.29
CA PHE A 119 -16.11 -2.68 5.19
C PHE A 119 -16.44 -3.26 6.55
N THR A 120 -17.70 -3.14 6.96
CA THR A 120 -18.23 -3.93 8.08
C THR A 120 -18.44 -5.38 7.63
N PRO A 121 -18.39 -6.35 8.58
CA PRO A 121 -18.59 -7.75 8.24
C PRO A 121 -19.92 -7.97 7.52
N ASP A 122 -19.84 -8.43 6.28
CA ASP A 122 -20.98 -8.88 5.49
C ASP A 122 -20.56 -10.12 4.70
N ARG A 123 -21.35 -11.20 4.80
CA ARG A 123 -21.14 -12.45 4.05
C ARG A 123 -19.71 -13.02 4.12
N GLY A 124 -19.02 -12.83 5.26
CA GLY A 124 -17.66 -13.34 5.47
C GLY A 124 -16.55 -12.45 4.91
N PHE A 125 -16.87 -11.26 4.41
CA PHE A 125 -15.89 -10.29 3.95
C PHE A 125 -15.90 -9.03 4.82
N ALA A 126 -14.73 -8.56 5.23
CA ALA A 126 -14.60 -7.35 6.04
C ALA A 126 -13.20 -6.76 5.92
N THR A 127 -13.05 -5.48 6.23
CA THR A 127 -11.73 -4.88 6.47
C THR A 127 -11.24 -5.32 7.83
N VAL A 128 -10.17 -6.07 7.87
CA VAL A 128 -9.61 -6.64 9.13
C VAL A 128 -8.63 -5.70 9.81
N SER A 129 -7.95 -4.85 9.04
CA SER A 129 -6.93 -3.93 9.55
C SER A 129 -6.66 -2.78 8.59
N SER A 130 -6.01 -1.73 9.11
CA SER A 130 -5.34 -0.69 8.34
C SER A 130 -3.91 -0.52 8.82
N ALA A 131 -3.02 -0.12 7.92
CA ALA A 131 -1.62 0.12 8.18
C ALA A 131 -1.15 1.43 7.55
N LEU A 132 -0.21 2.10 8.21
CA LEU A 132 0.54 3.25 7.71
C LEU A 132 2.02 2.93 7.85
N ILE A 133 2.75 3.02 6.75
CA ILE A 133 4.19 2.75 6.70
C ILE A 133 4.89 3.98 6.17
N ALA A 134 5.92 4.44 6.86
CA ALA A 134 6.80 5.49 6.41
C ALA A 134 8.22 4.95 6.26
N LEU A 135 8.76 5.07 5.07
CA LEU A 135 10.15 4.77 4.77
C LEU A 135 10.93 6.10 4.73
N PRO A 136 12.08 6.19 5.41
CA PRO A 136 12.93 7.37 5.31
C PRO A 136 13.51 7.46 3.90
N SER A 137 13.59 8.69 3.36
CA SER A 137 14.33 8.92 2.13
C SER A 137 15.83 8.66 2.34
N HIS A 138 16.50 8.15 1.33
CA HIS A 138 17.95 7.94 1.32
C HIS A 138 18.76 9.21 1.68
N ASN A 139 18.18 10.40 1.46
CA ASN A 139 18.76 11.67 1.86
C ASN A 139 18.63 11.99 3.36
N ARG A 140 17.92 11.15 4.12
CA ARG A 140 17.67 11.29 5.56
C ARG A 140 17.98 9.99 6.31
N PRO A 141 19.21 9.48 6.25
CA PRO A 141 19.55 8.15 6.81
C PRO A 141 19.45 8.09 8.34
N ALA A 142 19.39 9.24 9.02
CA ALA A 142 19.20 9.30 10.48
C ALA A 142 17.76 9.00 10.92
N LEU A 143 16.78 9.00 10.00
CA LEU A 143 15.41 8.65 10.31
C LEU A 143 15.23 7.14 10.17
N SER A 144 14.43 6.57 11.06
CA SER A 144 14.04 5.15 10.99
C SER A 144 12.71 4.99 10.27
N ALA A 145 12.52 3.82 9.66
CA ALA A 145 11.21 3.43 9.15
C ALA A 145 10.20 3.38 10.31
N ARG A 146 8.96 3.72 10.02
CA ARG A 146 7.87 3.66 11.00
C ARG A 146 6.71 2.85 10.45
N PHE A 147 6.09 2.08 11.31
CA PHE A 147 4.93 1.26 10.99
C PHE A 147 3.86 1.45 12.06
N ARG A 148 2.69 1.93 11.64
CA ARG A 148 1.51 2.03 12.48
C ARG A 148 0.45 1.06 11.99
N PHE A 149 -0.25 0.45 12.92
CA PHE A 149 -1.22 -0.59 12.63
C PHE A 149 -2.48 -0.43 13.47
N ARG A 150 -3.63 -0.73 12.88
CA ARG A 150 -4.91 -0.80 13.58
C ARG A 150 -5.65 -2.06 13.14
N ALA A 151 -6.03 -2.90 14.08
CA ALA A 151 -6.92 -4.02 13.84
C ALA A 151 -8.39 -3.57 14.01
N TYR A 152 -9.27 -4.14 13.20
CA TYR A 152 -10.73 -3.98 13.34
C TYR A 152 -11.39 -5.29 13.78
N LEU A 153 -10.79 -6.43 13.49
CA LEU A 153 -11.29 -7.75 13.82
C LEU A 153 -10.20 -8.60 14.49
N PRO A 154 -10.58 -9.55 15.38
CA PRO A 154 -11.92 -9.79 15.92
C PRO A 154 -12.41 -8.68 16.85
N ARG A 155 -11.54 -7.80 17.30
CA ARG A 155 -11.81 -6.65 18.17
C ARG A 155 -11.13 -5.41 17.62
N GLU A 156 -11.86 -4.30 17.63
CA GLU A 156 -11.29 -3.02 17.23
C GLU A 156 -10.32 -2.48 18.29
N ASN A 157 -9.11 -2.13 17.83
CA ASN A 157 -8.06 -1.54 18.65
C ASN A 157 -7.76 -0.10 18.20
N PRO A 158 -7.17 0.75 19.06
CA PRO A 158 -6.61 2.02 18.60
C PRO A 158 -5.44 1.81 17.64
N TRP A 159 -5.05 2.86 16.93
CA TRP A 159 -3.79 2.88 16.21
C TRP A 159 -2.62 2.68 17.18
N ALA A 160 -1.66 1.87 16.81
CA ALA A 160 -0.47 1.62 17.60
C ALA A 160 0.76 1.53 16.69
N ASP A 161 1.91 1.98 17.20
CA ASP A 161 3.18 1.76 16.54
C ASP A 161 3.58 0.29 16.68
N VAL A 162 4.04 -0.28 15.59
CA VAL A 162 4.64 -1.62 15.56
C VAL A 162 6.16 -1.45 15.65
N ALA A 163 6.75 -2.08 16.64
CA ALA A 163 8.20 -2.10 16.76
C ALA A 163 8.81 -2.81 15.53
N LEU A 164 9.76 -2.16 14.89
CA LEU A 164 10.56 -2.73 13.82
C LEU A 164 11.91 -3.12 14.41
N ASP A 165 12.38 -4.33 14.09
CA ASP A 165 13.71 -4.72 14.47
C ASP A 165 14.74 -3.78 13.81
N PRO A 166 15.78 -3.37 14.55
CA PRO A 166 16.84 -2.57 13.95
C PRO A 166 17.46 -3.37 12.78
N ALA A 167 17.71 -2.66 11.67
CA ALA A 167 18.41 -3.28 10.54
C ALA A 167 19.71 -3.91 11.04
N PRO A 168 20.10 -5.11 10.55
CA PRO A 168 21.37 -5.69 10.91
C PRO A 168 22.50 -4.70 10.57
N PRO A 169 23.55 -4.61 11.40
CA PRO A 169 24.67 -3.75 11.14
C PRO A 169 25.31 -4.15 9.79
N THR A 170 25.48 -3.18 8.92
CA THR A 170 26.16 -3.29 7.61
C THR A 170 27.65 -3.54 7.77
#